data_06fb90402d8d990715bb038b6c659541
#
_entry.id   06fb90402d8d990715bb038b6c659541
#
_cell.length_a   1.000
_cell.length_b   1.000
_cell.length_c   1.000
_cell.angle_alpha   90.00
_cell.angle_beta   90.00
_cell.angle_gamma   90.00
#
_symmetry.space_group_name_H-M   'P 1'
#
loop_
_entity.id
_entity.type
_entity.pdbx_description
1 polymer ?
#
loop_
_entity_poly.entity_id
_entity_poly.type
_entity_poly.pdbx_seq_one_letter_code
_entity_poly.pdbx_strand_id
1 'polypeptide(L)'
;MRAKVVTATLTMLALGVAAGCGGDSGGSGDAAASTGPIKVWLSNNPEEIAWGEQMVKAWNADHPEEEITAQEIPAGKTSEEVIGAAITAGNAPCLVFNTSPAAVPQFQKQGGLVALDDFDGATEYVETRSGDVAAQYQSPDGKYYQIPWKSNPVMIFYNKDIFKKAGIDPEDPPLSTHDEFLATSRKLVDSGAAQAAIWPAPTSEFFQSWFDFSPMYAAESGGKQLVEDGEATFDSDEGKAVADLWATMYEEGLSPKETFNGDSFAEGKSAMATVGPWAIAVYGESVDWGVTPVPTSGGMSPEETYTFSDAKNIGLYSACENQQTAWEVLKFATSEEQDGKLLELTGQMPLREDLAGTYPDYFEQNPDYTLFADQASRTVEVPNVPNSIEIWQAFRDQWSSAVIFAKTSVDEALAKAAQEATELAGQS
;
A
#
# COMPACT_ATOMS: atom_id res chain seq x y z
N MET A 1 -55.18 40.98 -15.90
CA MET A 1 -56.08 41.53 -14.86
C MET A 1 -55.35 41.47 -13.52
N ARG A 2 -55.12 42.66 -13.00
CA ARG A 2 -54.88 43.10 -11.61
C ARG A 2 -53.92 42.28 -10.71
N ALA A 3 -52.78 42.89 -10.52
CA ALA A 3 -51.86 42.73 -9.39
C ALA A 3 -52.53 42.99 -8.03
N LYS A 4 -52.12 42.26 -7.00
CA LYS A 4 -52.25 42.72 -5.61
C LYS A 4 -50.87 42.67 -4.93
N VAL A 5 -50.38 43.88 -4.69
CA VAL A 5 -49.27 44.21 -3.80
C VAL A 5 -49.80 44.08 -2.38
N VAL A 6 -49.05 43.36 -1.52
CA VAL A 6 -49.23 43.44 -0.07
C VAL A 6 -47.89 43.89 0.54
N THR A 7 -47.93 45.09 1.04
CA THR A 7 -46.92 45.77 1.83
C THR A 7 -47.01 45.23 3.27
N ALA A 8 -45.94 44.73 3.84
CA ALA A 8 -45.84 44.45 5.28
C ALA A 8 -44.67 45.19 5.90
N THR A 9 -45.01 45.90 6.92
CA THR A 9 -44.29 46.94 7.65
C THR A 9 -43.12 46.37 8.48
N LEU A 10 -41.97 47.05 8.42
CA LEU A 10 -40.83 46.87 9.33
C LEU A 10 -41.24 47.36 10.75
N THR A 11 -40.94 46.51 11.75
CA THR A 11 -40.84 46.98 13.15
C THR A 11 -39.41 46.67 13.64
N MET A 12 -38.61 47.69 13.78
CA MET A 12 -37.32 47.62 14.49
C MET A 12 -37.56 47.50 15.99
N LEU A 13 -36.96 46.49 16.59
CA LEU A 13 -36.69 46.49 18.03
C LEU A 13 -35.19 46.36 18.25
N ALA A 14 -34.58 47.44 18.72
CA ALA A 14 -33.21 47.47 19.19
C ALA A 14 -33.19 47.10 20.68
N LEU A 15 -32.38 46.13 21.06
CA LEU A 15 -31.91 45.98 22.44
C LEU A 15 -30.56 45.32 22.52
N GLY A 16 -29.61 46.03 23.05
CA GLY A 16 -28.70 45.58 24.11
C GLY A 16 -27.43 44.89 23.70
N VAL A 17 -26.39 45.69 23.55
CA VAL A 17 -24.96 45.23 23.58
C VAL A 17 -24.66 44.67 24.96
N ALA A 18 -24.25 43.40 25.02
CA ALA A 18 -23.43 42.86 26.09
C ALA A 18 -22.15 42.35 25.45
N ALA A 19 -21.06 43.08 25.65
CA ALA A 19 -19.70 42.65 25.33
C ALA A 19 -19.33 41.51 26.29
N GLY A 20 -19.19 40.33 25.76
CA GLY A 20 -18.54 39.19 26.38
C GLY A 20 -17.32 38.85 25.54
N CYS A 21 -16.14 39.37 25.90
CA CYS A 21 -14.86 38.85 25.47
C CYS A 21 -14.69 37.46 26.09
N GLY A 22 -14.76 36.44 25.32
CA GLY A 22 -14.35 35.10 25.60
C GLY A 22 -13.84 34.53 24.28
N GLY A 23 -12.57 34.82 23.97
CA GLY A 23 -11.85 34.08 22.94
C GLY A 23 -11.55 32.72 23.50
N ASP A 24 -12.34 31.75 23.12
CA ASP A 24 -11.96 30.35 23.27
C ASP A 24 -11.41 29.88 21.92
N SER A 25 -10.08 30.00 21.81
CA SER A 25 -9.32 29.21 20.86
C SER A 25 -9.35 27.78 21.40
N GLY A 26 -10.41 27.04 21.09
CA GLY A 26 -10.57 25.63 21.37
C GLY A 26 -9.42 24.88 20.70
N GLY A 27 -8.46 24.49 21.49
CA GLY A 27 -7.23 23.90 21.05
C GLY A 27 -7.40 22.43 20.70
N SER A 28 -6.63 22.02 19.74
CA SER A 28 -6.29 20.64 19.44
C SER A 28 -5.83 19.81 20.66
N GLY A 29 -5.53 20.42 21.78
CA GLY A 29 -5.14 19.77 23.02
C GLY A 29 -6.26 19.04 23.78
N ASP A 30 -7.52 19.44 23.62
CA ASP A 30 -8.62 18.81 24.34
C ASP A 30 -9.06 17.46 23.71
N ALA A 31 -9.02 17.36 22.37
CA ALA A 31 -9.40 16.14 21.66
C ALA A 31 -8.36 15.02 21.84
N ALA A 32 -7.07 15.34 21.87
CA ALA A 32 -5.98 14.38 22.08
C ALA A 32 -6.05 13.67 23.44
N ALA A 33 -6.62 14.32 24.46
CA ALA A 33 -6.81 13.74 25.80
C ALA A 33 -8.20 13.14 26.02
N SER A 34 -9.13 13.26 25.04
CA SER A 34 -10.52 12.86 25.19
C SER A 34 -10.69 11.35 24.99
N THR A 35 -11.48 10.74 25.86
CA THR A 35 -11.88 9.33 25.81
C THR A 35 -13.37 9.17 25.63
N GLY A 36 -13.81 8.05 25.07
CA GLY A 36 -15.21 7.72 24.83
C GLY A 36 -15.41 6.86 23.58
N PRO A 37 -16.66 6.64 23.15
CA PRO A 37 -16.95 5.80 21.98
C PRO A 37 -16.34 6.37 20.69
N ILE A 38 -15.86 5.47 19.82
CA ILE A 38 -15.28 5.82 18.54
C ILE A 38 -15.92 5.08 17.37
N LYS A 39 -15.74 5.63 16.16
CA LYS A 39 -16.10 4.98 14.91
C LYS A 39 -14.83 4.59 14.16
N VAL A 40 -14.82 3.40 13.57
CA VAL A 40 -13.72 2.93 12.74
C VAL A 40 -14.24 2.40 11.41
N TRP A 41 -13.43 2.57 10.37
CA TRP A 41 -13.61 1.86 9.11
C TRP A 41 -12.59 0.73 9.03
N LEU A 42 -13.11 -0.48 8.83
CA LEU A 42 -12.33 -1.68 8.58
C LEU A 42 -11.97 -1.75 7.09
N SER A 43 -11.21 -2.77 6.72
CA SER A 43 -10.87 -3.06 5.33
C SER A 43 -12.11 -3.31 4.46
N ASN A 44 -11.89 -3.48 3.17
CA ASN A 44 -12.84 -4.02 2.18
C ASN A 44 -12.50 -5.48 1.77
N ASN A 45 -11.52 -6.09 2.44
CA ASN A 45 -11.16 -7.50 2.26
C ASN A 45 -11.90 -8.35 3.31
N PRO A 46 -12.61 -9.44 2.91
CA PRO A 46 -13.45 -10.23 3.82
C PRO A 46 -12.71 -10.83 5.02
N GLU A 47 -11.48 -11.33 4.83
CA GLU A 47 -10.69 -11.94 5.89
C GLU A 47 -10.23 -10.87 6.90
N GLU A 48 -9.83 -9.70 6.42
CA GLU A 48 -9.47 -8.56 7.27
C GLU A 48 -10.67 -7.99 8.04
N ILE A 49 -11.85 -7.99 7.42
CA ILE A 49 -13.11 -7.61 8.09
C ILE A 49 -13.38 -8.59 9.23
N ALA A 50 -13.27 -9.89 8.97
CA ALA A 50 -13.48 -10.93 9.99
C ALA A 50 -12.50 -10.79 11.17
N TRP A 51 -11.23 -10.48 10.90
CA TRP A 51 -10.26 -10.13 11.94
C TRP A 51 -10.69 -8.88 12.70
N GLY A 52 -11.05 -7.81 11.99
CA GLY A 52 -11.44 -6.52 12.57
C GLY A 52 -12.66 -6.63 13.48
N GLU A 53 -13.68 -7.42 13.08
CA GLU A 53 -14.85 -7.69 13.91
C GLU A 53 -14.50 -8.43 15.21
N GLN A 54 -13.54 -9.37 15.16
CA GLN A 54 -13.06 -10.06 16.36
C GLN A 54 -12.29 -9.10 17.28
N MET A 55 -11.44 -8.25 16.73
CA MET A 55 -10.70 -7.21 17.46
C MET A 55 -11.67 -6.23 18.15
N VAL A 56 -12.66 -5.70 17.42
CA VAL A 56 -13.70 -4.81 17.96
C VAL A 56 -14.47 -5.48 19.07
N LYS A 57 -14.88 -6.74 18.90
CA LYS A 57 -15.59 -7.49 19.93
C LYS A 57 -14.75 -7.67 21.21
N ALA A 58 -13.45 -7.94 21.06
CA ALA A 58 -12.55 -8.09 22.19
C ALA A 58 -12.38 -6.76 22.95
N TRP A 59 -12.15 -5.66 22.23
CA TRP A 59 -12.05 -4.33 22.84
C TRP A 59 -13.32 -3.96 23.59
N ASN A 60 -14.48 -4.05 22.96
CA ASN A 60 -15.78 -3.64 23.53
C ASN A 60 -16.16 -4.46 24.77
N ALA A 61 -15.66 -5.69 24.90
CA ALA A 61 -15.91 -6.52 26.09
C ALA A 61 -15.20 -5.96 27.34
N ASP A 62 -14.00 -5.38 27.15
CA ASP A 62 -13.17 -4.89 28.24
C ASP A 62 -13.32 -3.37 28.47
N HIS A 63 -13.83 -2.62 27.46
CA HIS A 63 -13.92 -1.16 27.46
C HIS A 63 -15.34 -0.65 27.12
N PRO A 64 -16.38 -0.92 27.95
CA PRO A 64 -17.78 -0.59 27.62
C PRO A 64 -18.06 0.91 27.52
N GLU A 65 -17.24 1.78 28.14
CA GLU A 65 -17.38 3.25 28.03
C GLU A 65 -16.65 3.83 26.81
N GLU A 66 -15.82 3.03 26.12
CA GLU A 66 -14.99 3.39 24.97
C GLU A 66 -15.30 2.48 23.78
N GLU A 67 -16.60 2.22 23.57
CA GLU A 67 -17.10 1.26 22.58
C GLU A 67 -16.71 1.67 21.15
N ILE A 68 -16.23 0.70 20.38
CA ILE A 68 -15.98 0.83 18.95
C ILE A 68 -17.24 0.46 18.17
N THR A 69 -17.69 1.37 17.30
CA THR A 69 -18.62 1.07 16.22
C THR A 69 -17.85 0.94 14.92
N ALA A 70 -17.86 -0.25 14.33
CA ALA A 70 -17.13 -0.55 13.11
C ALA A 70 -18.04 -0.70 11.89
N GLN A 71 -17.53 -0.34 10.72
CA GLN A 71 -18.12 -0.65 9.42
C GLN A 71 -17.01 -0.87 8.39
N GLU A 72 -17.34 -1.47 7.25
CA GLU A 72 -16.46 -1.53 6.09
C GLU A 72 -16.18 -0.13 5.53
N ILE A 73 -15.07 0.05 4.81
CA ILE A 73 -14.84 1.26 4.02
C ILE A 73 -15.99 1.37 3.01
N PRO A 74 -16.72 2.50 2.96
CA PRO A 74 -17.83 2.64 2.04
C PRO A 74 -17.42 2.42 0.58
N ALA A 75 -18.30 1.81 -0.21
CA ALA A 75 -18.05 1.58 -1.62
C ALA A 75 -17.82 2.88 -2.38
N GLY A 76 -16.80 2.91 -3.24
CA GLY A 76 -16.41 4.04 -4.08
C GLY A 76 -15.57 3.58 -5.25
N LYS A 77 -14.98 4.53 -5.97
CA LYS A 77 -14.07 4.20 -7.07
C LYS A 77 -12.75 3.64 -6.53
N THR A 78 -12.19 4.29 -5.51
CA THR A 78 -11.09 3.77 -4.68
C THR A 78 -11.35 4.08 -3.21
N SER A 79 -10.70 3.36 -2.30
CA SER A 79 -10.78 3.62 -0.86
C SER A 79 -10.25 5.02 -0.53
N GLU A 80 -9.15 5.43 -1.17
CA GLU A 80 -8.50 6.72 -0.95
C GLU A 80 -9.41 7.89 -1.36
N GLU A 81 -10.14 7.79 -2.47
CA GLU A 81 -11.13 8.80 -2.88
C GLU A 81 -12.26 8.94 -1.85
N VAL A 82 -12.75 7.82 -1.31
CA VAL A 82 -13.81 7.80 -0.29
C VAL A 82 -13.33 8.42 1.02
N ILE A 83 -12.13 8.07 1.46
CA ILE A 83 -11.52 8.62 2.67
C ILE A 83 -11.28 10.12 2.51
N GLY A 84 -10.68 10.56 1.39
CA GLY A 84 -10.43 11.96 1.08
C GLY A 84 -11.72 12.81 1.04
N ALA A 85 -12.81 12.24 0.51
CA ALA A 85 -14.12 12.89 0.54
C ALA A 85 -14.67 13.03 1.97
N ALA A 86 -14.50 12.01 2.82
CA ALA A 86 -14.92 12.06 4.22
C ALA A 86 -14.09 13.07 5.03
N ILE A 87 -12.78 13.19 4.77
CA ILE A 87 -11.93 14.23 5.35
C ILE A 87 -12.45 15.60 4.97
N THR A 88 -12.69 15.85 3.68
CA THR A 88 -13.21 17.13 3.18
C THR A 88 -14.57 17.47 3.77
N ALA A 89 -15.42 16.48 4.01
CA ALA A 89 -16.74 16.66 4.62
C ALA A 89 -16.70 16.80 6.16
N GLY A 90 -15.52 16.60 6.79
CA GLY A 90 -15.36 16.66 8.25
C GLY A 90 -16.06 15.52 8.99
N ASN A 91 -16.25 14.36 8.35
CA ASN A 91 -16.94 13.20 8.91
C ASN A 91 -16.17 11.89 8.78
N ALA A 92 -14.86 11.97 8.58
CA ALA A 92 -13.99 10.80 8.63
C ALA A 92 -14.13 10.09 10.00
N PRO A 93 -14.04 8.75 10.06
CA PRO A 93 -14.06 8.02 11.33
C PRO A 93 -12.77 8.30 12.13
N CYS A 94 -12.68 7.82 13.37
CA CYS A 94 -11.47 7.97 14.16
C CYS A 94 -10.28 7.21 13.58
N LEU A 95 -10.49 5.97 13.15
CA LEU A 95 -9.46 5.13 12.53
C LEU A 95 -9.97 4.57 11.20
N VAL A 96 -9.07 4.49 10.23
CA VAL A 96 -9.29 3.71 9.01
C VAL A 96 -8.15 2.73 8.86
N PHE A 97 -8.51 1.46 8.77
CA PHE A 97 -7.61 0.36 8.47
C PHE A 97 -7.42 0.21 6.96
N ASN A 98 -6.33 -0.41 6.55
CA ASN A 98 -6.05 -0.71 5.14
C ASN A 98 -5.89 0.53 4.24
N THR A 99 -5.32 1.62 4.78
CA THR A 99 -4.99 2.83 4.02
C THR A 99 -3.70 2.64 3.22
N SER A 100 -3.68 3.11 1.97
CA SER A 100 -2.43 3.13 1.18
C SER A 100 -1.47 4.20 1.72
N PRO A 101 -0.17 3.88 1.91
CA PRO A 101 0.84 4.88 2.26
C PRO A 101 0.89 6.07 1.29
N ALA A 102 0.66 5.83 0.01
CA ALA A 102 0.64 6.87 -1.02
C ALA A 102 -0.39 7.99 -0.79
N ALA A 103 -1.47 7.71 -0.05
CA ALA A 103 -2.51 8.69 0.21
C ALA A 103 -2.21 9.60 1.42
N VAL A 104 -1.28 9.21 2.29
CA VAL A 104 -0.98 9.92 3.53
C VAL A 104 -0.59 11.38 3.32
N PRO A 105 0.32 11.73 2.39
CA PRO A 105 0.67 13.12 2.15
C PRO A 105 -0.53 13.97 1.72
N GLN A 106 -1.43 13.42 0.92
CA GLN A 106 -2.66 14.12 0.51
C GLN A 106 -3.61 14.33 1.70
N PHE A 107 -3.81 13.32 2.54
CA PHE A 107 -4.66 13.42 3.72
C PHE A 107 -4.08 14.37 4.76
N GLN A 108 -2.75 14.39 4.92
CA GLN A 108 -2.05 15.36 5.76
C GLN A 108 -2.23 16.79 5.24
N LYS A 109 -2.07 17.03 3.93
CA LYS A 109 -2.29 18.34 3.30
C LYS A 109 -3.73 18.84 3.46
N GLN A 110 -4.71 17.94 3.51
CA GLN A 110 -6.11 18.26 3.80
C GLN A 110 -6.39 18.55 5.28
N GLY A 111 -5.38 18.39 6.17
CA GLY A 111 -5.56 18.50 7.63
C GLY A 111 -6.39 17.35 8.20
N GLY A 112 -6.48 16.22 7.48
CA GLY A 112 -7.31 15.07 7.81
C GLY A 112 -6.70 14.10 8.82
N LEU A 113 -5.41 14.19 9.09
CA LEU A 113 -4.69 13.25 9.97
C LEU A 113 -4.19 13.95 11.24
N VAL A 114 -4.12 13.18 12.32
CA VAL A 114 -3.50 13.55 13.59
C VAL A 114 -2.07 13.01 13.62
N ALA A 115 -1.11 13.83 14.03
CA ALA A 115 0.25 13.38 14.27
C ALA A 115 0.24 12.41 15.46
N LEU A 116 0.77 11.21 15.28
CA LEU A 116 0.85 10.21 16.36
C LEU A 116 1.82 10.67 17.45
N ASP A 117 2.81 11.47 17.07
CA ASP A 117 3.79 12.09 18.00
C ASP A 117 3.14 12.99 19.06
N ASP A 118 1.89 13.37 18.88
CA ASP A 118 1.12 14.13 19.88
C ASP A 118 0.67 13.26 21.06
N PHE A 119 0.85 11.91 20.98
CA PHE A 119 0.56 10.96 22.07
C PHE A 119 1.84 10.48 22.75
N ASP A 120 1.78 10.31 24.06
CA ASP A 120 2.92 9.85 24.86
C ASP A 120 3.43 8.47 24.42
N GLY A 121 4.72 8.38 24.07
CA GLY A 121 5.39 7.14 23.69
C GLY A 121 5.06 6.63 22.29
N ALA A 122 4.35 7.40 21.45
CA ALA A 122 3.93 6.94 20.14
C ALA A 122 5.08 6.69 19.18
N THR A 123 6.04 7.61 19.11
CA THR A 123 7.25 7.45 18.28
C THR A 123 8.00 6.17 18.66
N GLU A 124 8.28 5.97 19.96
CA GLU A 124 8.94 4.74 20.46
C GLU A 124 8.14 3.48 20.12
N TYR A 125 6.81 3.53 20.22
CA TYR A 125 5.95 2.40 19.89
C TYR A 125 6.05 2.03 18.39
N VAL A 126 5.98 3.01 17.49
CA VAL A 126 6.08 2.79 16.04
C VAL A 126 7.45 2.20 15.68
N GLU A 127 8.52 2.80 16.18
CA GLU A 127 9.89 2.40 15.90
C GLU A 127 10.22 1.02 16.49
N THR A 128 9.82 0.75 17.73
CA THR A 128 10.04 -0.58 18.36
C THR A 128 9.27 -1.68 17.64
N ARG A 129 8.03 -1.38 17.19
CA ARG A 129 7.21 -2.38 16.51
C ARG A 129 7.74 -2.69 15.11
N SER A 130 8.14 -1.67 14.37
CA SER A 130 8.41 -1.76 12.93
C SER A 130 9.91 -1.83 12.57
N GLY A 131 10.80 -1.62 13.55
CA GLY A 131 12.25 -1.62 13.33
C GLY A 131 12.70 -0.53 12.37
N ASP A 132 13.79 -0.76 11.65
CA ASP A 132 14.41 0.21 10.74
C ASP A 132 13.48 0.67 9.60
N VAL A 133 12.51 -0.17 9.23
CA VAL A 133 11.52 0.16 8.19
C VAL A 133 10.62 1.33 8.59
N ALA A 134 10.43 1.57 9.90
CA ALA A 134 9.62 2.68 10.42
C ALA A 134 9.99 4.04 9.82
N ALA A 135 11.28 4.28 9.60
CA ALA A 135 11.78 5.56 9.05
C ALA A 135 11.17 5.91 7.69
N GLN A 136 10.78 4.93 6.88
CA GLN A 136 10.16 5.13 5.57
C GLN A 136 8.73 5.68 5.65
N TYR A 137 8.12 5.64 6.84
CA TYR A 137 6.76 6.11 7.10
C TYR A 137 6.69 7.50 7.74
N GLN A 138 7.84 8.09 8.06
CA GLN A 138 7.88 9.48 8.52
C GLN A 138 7.51 10.44 7.39
N SER A 139 6.69 11.42 7.72
CA SER A 139 6.40 12.53 6.82
C SER A 139 7.58 13.53 6.78
N PRO A 140 7.66 14.41 5.77
CA PRO A 140 8.75 15.37 5.63
C PRO A 140 8.97 16.30 6.83
N ASP A 141 7.97 16.48 7.71
CA ASP A 141 8.08 17.22 8.97
C ASP A 141 8.68 16.40 10.12
N GLY A 142 9.09 15.15 9.86
CA GLY A 142 9.69 14.24 10.82
C GLY A 142 8.69 13.55 11.76
N LYS A 143 7.39 13.65 11.50
CA LYS A 143 6.35 13.05 12.33
C LYS A 143 5.70 11.83 11.65
N TYR A 144 5.10 10.96 12.48
CA TYR A 144 4.26 9.87 12.02
C TYR A 144 2.79 10.28 11.99
N TYR A 145 2.11 10.08 10.86
CA TYR A 145 0.66 10.30 10.69
C TYR A 145 -0.10 8.99 10.44
N GLN A 146 0.59 7.88 10.53
CA GLN A 146 0.10 6.54 10.29
C GLN A 146 0.91 5.54 11.08
N ILE A 147 0.29 4.44 11.48
CA ILE A 147 1.04 3.27 11.93
C ILE A 147 1.25 2.34 10.73
N PRO A 148 2.47 1.90 10.45
CA PRO A 148 2.71 0.79 9.54
C PRO A 148 1.99 -0.46 10.07
N TRP A 149 1.01 -0.98 9.35
CA TRP A 149 0.20 -2.08 9.86
C TRP A 149 0.69 -3.43 9.33
N LYS A 150 0.75 -3.56 8.02
CA LYS A 150 1.21 -4.79 7.35
C LYS A 150 2.14 -4.45 6.19
N SER A 151 3.13 -5.33 6.00
CA SER A 151 4.06 -5.32 4.88
C SER A 151 3.82 -6.57 4.07
N ASN A 152 3.57 -6.40 2.78
CA ASN A 152 3.38 -7.52 1.88
C ASN A 152 4.48 -7.48 0.81
N PRO A 153 5.65 -8.09 1.05
CA PRO A 153 6.71 -8.15 0.06
C PRO A 153 6.22 -8.74 -1.26
N VAL A 154 6.45 -8.03 -2.36
CA VAL A 154 6.04 -8.45 -3.69
C VAL A 154 7.12 -9.31 -4.31
N MET A 155 6.77 -10.54 -4.73
CA MET A 155 7.69 -11.54 -5.25
C MET A 155 7.15 -12.17 -6.54
N ILE A 156 7.95 -12.99 -7.19
CA ILE A 156 7.53 -13.75 -8.36
C ILE A 156 6.96 -15.10 -7.92
N PHE A 157 5.66 -15.28 -8.13
CA PHE A 157 5.04 -16.61 -8.09
C PHE A 157 5.17 -17.27 -9.46
N TYR A 158 5.43 -18.58 -9.47
CA TYR A 158 5.50 -19.36 -10.70
C TYR A 158 4.73 -20.68 -10.57
N ASN A 159 4.08 -21.10 -11.65
CA ASN A 159 3.31 -22.35 -11.71
C ASN A 159 4.23 -23.52 -12.04
N LYS A 160 4.47 -24.41 -11.06
CA LYS A 160 5.39 -25.56 -11.17
C LYS A 160 4.98 -26.53 -12.28
N ASP A 161 3.70 -26.75 -12.50
CA ASP A 161 3.23 -27.65 -13.57
C ASP A 161 3.49 -27.07 -14.95
N ILE A 162 3.33 -25.75 -15.13
CA ILE A 162 3.67 -25.08 -16.39
C ILE A 162 5.18 -25.15 -16.65
N PHE A 163 6.02 -24.93 -15.61
CA PHE A 163 7.47 -25.05 -15.71
C PHE A 163 7.88 -26.47 -16.10
N LYS A 164 7.36 -27.50 -15.42
CA LYS A 164 7.57 -28.91 -15.78
C LYS A 164 7.19 -29.21 -17.23
N LYS A 165 6.02 -28.71 -17.67
CA LYS A 165 5.54 -28.87 -19.05
C LYS A 165 6.47 -28.22 -20.08
N ALA A 166 7.09 -27.10 -19.74
CA ALA A 166 8.11 -26.44 -20.56
C ALA A 166 9.50 -27.12 -20.48
N GLY A 167 9.65 -28.16 -19.65
CA GLY A 167 10.95 -28.81 -19.41
C GLY A 167 11.92 -27.93 -18.62
N ILE A 168 11.41 -27.13 -17.67
CA ILE A 168 12.17 -26.35 -16.71
C ILE A 168 12.04 -27.02 -15.35
N ASP A 169 13.16 -27.12 -14.60
CA ASP A 169 13.12 -27.64 -13.24
C ASP A 169 12.36 -26.67 -12.34
N PRO A 170 11.23 -27.05 -11.76
CA PRO A 170 10.46 -26.16 -10.91
C PRO A 170 11.02 -26.02 -9.48
N GLU A 171 11.96 -26.87 -9.07
CA GLU A 171 12.58 -26.80 -7.75
C GLU A 171 13.82 -25.86 -7.75
N ASP A 172 14.36 -25.54 -8.94
CA ASP A 172 15.45 -24.60 -9.12
C ASP A 172 15.25 -23.83 -10.45
N PRO A 173 14.20 -23.00 -10.55
CA PRO A 173 13.91 -22.29 -11.78
C PRO A 173 14.93 -21.17 -12.04
N PRO A 174 15.46 -21.05 -13.28
CA PRO A 174 16.43 -20.01 -13.63
C PRO A 174 15.70 -18.67 -13.78
N LEU A 175 15.52 -17.96 -12.69
CA LEU A 175 14.80 -16.69 -12.58
C LEU A 175 15.60 -15.61 -11.84
N SER A 176 16.87 -15.83 -11.49
CA SER A 176 17.64 -14.93 -10.63
C SER A 176 18.20 -13.72 -11.36
N THR A 177 18.48 -13.84 -12.67
CA THR A 177 18.97 -12.73 -13.49
C THR A 177 17.97 -12.30 -14.54
N HIS A 178 18.08 -11.04 -15.04
CA HIS A 178 17.27 -10.56 -16.17
C HIS A 178 17.41 -11.47 -17.39
N ASP A 179 18.62 -11.94 -17.69
CA ASP A 179 18.88 -12.85 -18.83
C ASP A 179 18.20 -14.21 -18.64
N GLU A 180 18.28 -14.79 -17.44
CA GLU A 180 17.62 -16.06 -17.11
C GLU A 180 16.09 -15.89 -17.15
N PHE A 181 15.57 -14.80 -16.59
CA PHE A 181 14.14 -14.49 -16.60
C PHE A 181 13.60 -14.39 -18.03
N LEU A 182 14.30 -13.68 -18.92
CA LEU A 182 13.93 -13.58 -20.34
C LEU A 182 14.05 -14.93 -21.06
N ALA A 183 15.12 -15.68 -20.84
CA ALA A 183 15.30 -17.00 -21.47
C ALA A 183 14.22 -18.00 -21.03
N THR A 184 13.89 -17.99 -19.74
CA THR A 184 12.81 -18.79 -19.15
C THR A 184 11.46 -18.36 -19.70
N SER A 185 11.18 -17.07 -19.79
CA SER A 185 9.94 -16.52 -20.35
C SER A 185 9.74 -16.93 -21.80
N ARG A 186 10.77 -16.85 -22.64
CA ARG A 186 10.74 -17.35 -24.02
C ARG A 186 10.44 -18.84 -24.07
N LYS A 187 11.12 -19.63 -23.26
CA LYS A 187 10.90 -21.10 -23.22
C LYS A 187 9.49 -21.49 -22.81
N LEU A 188 8.90 -20.78 -21.85
CA LEU A 188 7.52 -21.00 -21.38
C LEU A 188 6.48 -20.74 -22.48
N VAL A 189 6.65 -19.66 -23.24
CA VAL A 189 5.73 -19.26 -24.33
C VAL A 189 5.98 -20.09 -25.59
N ASP A 190 7.22 -20.23 -26.05
CA ASP A 190 7.56 -20.94 -27.30
C ASP A 190 7.22 -22.44 -27.24
N SER A 191 7.30 -23.07 -26.07
CA SER A 191 6.89 -24.45 -25.87
C SER A 191 5.37 -24.66 -25.90
N GLY A 192 4.60 -23.58 -25.86
CA GLY A 192 3.14 -23.62 -25.70
C GLY A 192 2.68 -24.11 -24.32
N ALA A 193 3.56 -24.05 -23.32
CA ALA A 193 3.22 -24.39 -21.94
C ALA A 193 2.28 -23.35 -21.31
N ALA A 194 2.47 -22.08 -21.61
CA ALA A 194 1.60 -20.97 -21.22
C ALA A 194 1.29 -20.04 -22.41
N GLN A 195 0.27 -19.21 -22.30
CA GLN A 195 -0.05 -18.18 -23.28
C GLN A 195 0.84 -16.93 -23.10
N ALA A 196 1.24 -16.66 -21.85
CA ALA A 196 2.14 -15.59 -21.48
C ALA A 196 3.12 -16.10 -20.41
N ALA A 197 4.32 -15.54 -20.38
CA ALA A 197 5.24 -15.79 -19.28
C ALA A 197 4.71 -15.14 -18.00
N ILE A 198 4.36 -13.86 -18.09
CA ILE A 198 3.68 -13.08 -17.04
C ILE A 198 2.64 -12.19 -17.72
N TRP A 199 1.52 -11.95 -17.06
CA TRP A 199 0.44 -11.15 -17.64
C TRP A 199 0.02 -10.01 -16.73
N PRO A 200 0.81 -8.93 -16.63
CA PRO A 200 0.38 -7.74 -15.96
C PRO A 200 -0.82 -7.14 -16.67
N ALA A 201 -1.75 -6.56 -15.91
CA ALA A 201 -2.87 -5.85 -16.54
C ALA A 201 -2.42 -4.44 -16.96
N PRO A 202 -2.30 -4.11 -18.25
CA PRO A 202 -2.03 -2.74 -18.69
C PRO A 202 -3.26 -1.88 -18.45
N THR A 203 -3.48 -1.47 -17.20
CA THR A 203 -4.67 -0.76 -16.77
C THR A 203 -4.46 0.75 -16.75
N SER A 204 -5.56 1.51 -16.67
CA SER A 204 -5.54 2.92 -16.33
C SER A 204 -5.28 3.18 -14.84
N GLU A 205 -5.23 2.12 -14.03
CA GLU A 205 -4.96 2.23 -12.61
C GLU A 205 -3.49 2.60 -12.39
N PHE A 206 -3.24 3.61 -11.57
CA PHE A 206 -1.89 4.15 -11.38
C PHE A 206 -0.94 3.17 -10.67
N PHE A 207 -1.49 2.29 -9.84
CA PHE A 207 -0.69 1.36 -9.04
C PHE A 207 -0.20 0.14 -9.82
N GLN A 208 -0.65 -0.13 -11.03
CA GLN A 208 -0.19 -1.32 -11.79
C GLN A 208 1.31 -1.28 -12.05
N SER A 209 1.84 -0.14 -12.45
CA SER A 209 3.28 0.04 -12.70
C SER A 209 4.14 -0.18 -11.43
N TRP A 210 3.53 -0.07 -10.24
CA TRP A 210 4.23 -0.34 -8.98
C TRP A 210 4.62 -1.81 -8.88
N PHE A 211 3.72 -2.71 -9.27
CA PHE A 211 3.97 -4.15 -9.26
C PHE A 211 4.91 -4.61 -10.36
N ASP A 212 4.94 -3.91 -11.49
CA ASP A 212 5.82 -4.23 -12.61
C ASP A 212 7.24 -3.68 -12.39
N PHE A 213 7.35 -2.41 -12.04
CA PHE A 213 8.63 -1.70 -11.96
C PHE A 213 9.23 -1.71 -10.55
N SER A 214 8.48 -1.32 -9.52
CA SER A 214 9.04 -1.02 -8.21
C SER A 214 9.71 -2.21 -7.51
N PRO A 215 9.19 -3.45 -7.56
CA PRO A 215 9.87 -4.58 -6.95
C PRO A 215 11.26 -4.83 -7.55
N MET A 216 11.35 -4.79 -8.88
CA MET A 216 12.61 -5.02 -9.59
C MET A 216 13.57 -3.84 -9.46
N TYR A 217 13.05 -2.60 -9.43
CA TYR A 217 13.87 -1.41 -9.18
C TYR A 217 14.45 -1.41 -7.76
N ALA A 218 13.65 -1.77 -6.75
CA ALA A 218 14.13 -1.89 -5.39
C ALA A 218 15.27 -2.94 -5.28
N ALA A 219 15.12 -4.07 -5.96
CA ALA A 219 16.16 -5.09 -6.04
C ALA A 219 17.42 -4.56 -6.73
N GLU A 220 17.27 -4.01 -7.93
CA GLU A 220 18.38 -3.57 -8.78
C GLU A 220 19.18 -2.41 -8.16
N SER A 221 18.48 -1.48 -7.49
CA SER A 221 19.06 -0.29 -6.86
C SER A 221 19.61 -0.52 -5.45
N GLY A 222 19.42 -1.72 -4.89
CA GLY A 222 19.84 -2.00 -3.51
C GLY A 222 18.98 -1.31 -2.45
N GLY A 223 17.69 -1.14 -2.71
CA GLY A 223 16.71 -0.65 -1.75
C GLY A 223 16.37 0.83 -1.85
N LYS A 224 16.64 1.51 -2.97
CA LYS A 224 16.24 2.91 -3.15
C LYS A 224 14.72 3.03 -3.35
N GLN A 225 14.14 4.06 -2.73
CA GLN A 225 12.79 4.51 -3.06
C GLN A 225 12.78 5.22 -4.42
N LEU A 226 11.62 5.37 -5.04
CA LEU A 226 11.50 6.11 -6.32
C LEU A 226 11.77 7.61 -6.18
N VAL A 227 11.59 8.16 -4.99
CA VAL A 227 11.90 9.56 -4.65
C VAL A 227 12.58 9.56 -3.30
N GLU A 228 13.77 10.13 -3.21
CA GLU A 228 14.54 10.34 -1.98
C GLU A 228 14.96 11.81 -1.92
N ASP A 229 14.89 12.43 -0.77
CA ASP A 229 15.24 13.84 -0.54
C ASP A 229 14.56 14.82 -1.53
N GLY A 230 13.36 14.47 -2.02
CA GLY A 230 12.61 15.26 -2.99
C GLY A 230 13.05 15.10 -4.45
N GLU A 231 14.01 14.24 -4.73
CA GLU A 231 14.54 13.98 -6.07
C GLU A 231 14.17 12.56 -6.53
N ALA A 232 13.78 12.40 -7.78
CA ALA A 232 13.54 11.08 -8.37
C ALA A 232 14.86 10.32 -8.55
N THR A 233 14.86 9.03 -8.19
CA THR A 233 16.05 8.18 -8.17
C THR A 233 16.14 7.23 -9.37
N PHE A 234 15.04 7.02 -10.09
CA PHE A 234 14.87 5.96 -11.06
C PHE A 234 15.31 6.32 -12.50
N ASP A 235 15.66 7.58 -12.79
CA ASP A 235 16.37 7.94 -14.03
C ASP A 235 17.86 7.61 -13.88
N SER A 236 18.16 6.33 -13.89
CA SER A 236 19.46 5.74 -13.58
C SER A 236 19.69 4.47 -14.42
N ASP A 237 20.91 3.94 -14.39
CA ASP A 237 21.25 2.69 -15.09
C ASP A 237 20.38 1.53 -14.57
N GLU A 238 20.09 1.50 -13.26
CA GLU A 238 19.26 0.48 -12.61
C GLU A 238 17.80 0.57 -13.08
N GLY A 239 17.24 1.78 -13.08
CA GLY A 239 15.86 2.01 -13.56
C GLY A 239 15.71 1.68 -15.04
N LYS A 240 16.73 2.01 -15.84
CA LYS A 240 16.79 1.66 -17.25
C LYS A 240 16.86 0.14 -17.47
N ALA A 241 17.68 -0.58 -16.72
CA ALA A 241 17.81 -2.04 -16.84
C ALA A 241 16.46 -2.74 -16.62
N VAL A 242 15.68 -2.31 -15.62
CA VAL A 242 14.33 -2.83 -15.35
C VAL A 242 13.34 -2.46 -16.47
N ALA A 243 13.38 -1.22 -16.94
CA ALA A 243 12.48 -0.77 -18.00
C ALA A 243 12.76 -1.47 -19.33
N ASP A 244 14.02 -1.70 -19.67
CA ASP A 244 14.44 -2.44 -20.87
C ASP A 244 14.04 -3.92 -20.80
N LEU A 245 14.12 -4.54 -19.62
CA LEU A 245 13.63 -5.90 -19.39
C LEU A 245 12.12 -6.00 -19.74
N TRP A 246 11.32 -5.12 -19.16
CA TRP A 246 9.88 -5.11 -19.41
C TRP A 246 9.52 -4.72 -20.85
N ALA A 247 10.25 -3.77 -21.45
CA ALA A 247 10.06 -3.41 -22.86
C ALA A 247 10.30 -4.63 -23.75
N THR A 248 11.33 -5.43 -23.48
CA THR A 248 11.60 -6.69 -24.18
C THR A 248 10.49 -7.71 -23.98
N MET A 249 9.96 -7.85 -22.75
CA MET A 249 8.84 -8.75 -22.46
C MET A 249 7.59 -8.41 -23.30
N TYR A 250 7.28 -7.12 -23.46
CA TYR A 250 6.15 -6.66 -24.27
C TYR A 250 6.43 -6.70 -25.78
N GLU A 251 7.66 -6.40 -26.21
CA GLU A 251 8.05 -6.41 -27.63
C GLU A 251 8.02 -7.82 -28.21
N GLU A 252 8.51 -8.80 -27.46
CA GLU A 252 8.55 -10.21 -27.87
C GLU A 252 7.19 -10.93 -27.62
N GLY A 253 6.20 -10.25 -27.04
CA GLY A 253 4.89 -10.83 -26.75
C GLY A 253 4.89 -11.87 -25.61
N LEU A 254 5.93 -11.83 -24.77
CA LEU A 254 6.02 -12.66 -23.55
C LEU A 254 5.05 -12.18 -22.47
N SER A 255 4.73 -10.87 -22.51
CA SER A 255 3.68 -10.22 -21.73
C SER A 255 2.67 -9.58 -22.69
N PRO A 256 1.39 -10.00 -22.66
CA PRO A 256 0.35 -9.41 -23.50
C PRO A 256 0.05 -7.95 -23.13
N LYS A 257 -0.32 -7.16 -24.14
CA LYS A 257 -0.69 -5.74 -23.99
C LYS A 257 -2.18 -5.54 -23.68
N GLU A 258 -2.96 -6.60 -23.72
CA GLU A 258 -4.40 -6.63 -23.44
C GLU A 258 -4.64 -7.02 -21.97
N THR A 259 -5.67 -6.45 -21.37
CA THR A 259 -6.12 -6.84 -20.03
C THR A 259 -6.73 -8.25 -20.07
N PHE A 260 -6.31 -9.14 -19.19
CA PHE A 260 -6.96 -10.42 -18.95
C PHE A 260 -8.22 -10.20 -18.09
N ASN A 261 -9.31 -10.86 -18.44
CA ASN A 261 -10.53 -10.79 -17.63
C ASN A 261 -10.57 -11.98 -16.66
N GLY A 262 -10.11 -11.77 -15.45
CA GLY A 262 -9.94 -12.77 -14.42
C GLY A 262 -8.52 -12.77 -13.88
N ASP A 263 -8.12 -13.86 -13.23
CA ASP A 263 -6.76 -14.09 -12.78
C ASP A 263 -6.04 -15.04 -13.76
N SER A 264 -5.13 -14.47 -14.55
CA SER A 264 -4.40 -15.22 -15.58
C SER A 264 -3.50 -16.31 -15.02
N PHE A 265 -2.96 -16.12 -13.81
CA PHE A 265 -2.11 -17.11 -13.16
C PHE A 265 -2.94 -18.24 -12.56
N ALA A 266 -4.00 -17.94 -11.82
CA ALA A 266 -4.91 -18.94 -11.26
C ALA A 266 -5.58 -19.80 -12.36
N GLU A 267 -5.85 -19.20 -13.54
CA GLU A 267 -6.41 -19.88 -14.70
C GLU A 267 -5.36 -20.62 -15.55
N GLY A 268 -4.09 -20.60 -15.18
CA GLY A 268 -3.00 -21.23 -15.90
C GLY A 268 -2.74 -20.65 -17.30
N LYS A 269 -3.08 -19.37 -17.51
CA LYS A 269 -2.82 -18.64 -18.77
C LYS A 269 -1.46 -18.00 -18.77
N SER A 270 -1.01 -17.45 -17.63
CA SER A 270 0.36 -17.04 -17.39
C SER A 270 1.11 -18.04 -16.53
N ALA A 271 2.41 -18.13 -16.74
CA ALA A 271 3.27 -19.03 -15.99
C ALA A 271 3.76 -18.42 -14.69
N MET A 272 3.77 -17.10 -14.61
CA MET A 272 4.26 -16.30 -13.46
C MET A 272 3.29 -15.17 -13.14
N ALA A 273 3.37 -14.69 -11.89
CA ALA A 273 2.68 -13.49 -11.41
C ALA A 273 3.57 -12.72 -10.42
N THR A 274 3.50 -11.39 -10.44
CA THR A 274 4.16 -10.52 -9.47
C THR A 274 3.14 -10.15 -8.40
N VAL A 275 3.20 -10.78 -7.24
CA VAL A 275 2.19 -10.67 -6.16
C VAL A 275 2.84 -10.83 -4.78
N GLY A 276 2.09 -10.54 -3.72
CA GLY A 276 2.53 -10.68 -2.34
C GLY A 276 1.90 -11.90 -1.63
N PRO A 277 2.08 -12.04 -0.30
CA PRO A 277 1.67 -13.22 0.48
C PRO A 277 0.15 -13.46 0.48
N TRP A 278 -0.68 -12.45 0.24
CA TRP A 278 -2.14 -12.62 0.09
C TRP A 278 -2.53 -13.60 -1.02
N ALA A 279 -1.65 -13.78 -2.02
CA ALA A 279 -1.87 -14.68 -3.15
C ALA A 279 -1.85 -16.16 -2.75
N ILE A 280 -1.17 -16.50 -1.65
CA ILE A 280 -1.14 -17.87 -1.13
C ILE A 280 -2.56 -18.35 -0.81
N ALA A 281 -3.36 -17.53 -0.14
CA ALA A 281 -4.75 -17.84 0.16
C ALA A 281 -5.62 -17.92 -1.11
N VAL A 282 -5.33 -17.09 -2.12
CA VAL A 282 -6.06 -17.04 -3.40
C VAL A 282 -5.76 -18.29 -4.25
N TYR A 283 -4.47 -18.64 -4.37
CA TYR A 283 -4.04 -19.75 -5.22
C TYR A 283 -4.23 -21.10 -4.51
N GLY A 284 -3.96 -21.12 -3.19
CA GLY A 284 -4.22 -22.27 -2.32
C GLY A 284 -3.74 -23.58 -2.92
N GLU A 285 -4.59 -24.59 -2.90
CA GLU A 285 -4.36 -25.90 -3.51
C GLU A 285 -4.74 -25.95 -5.00
N SER A 286 -5.24 -24.87 -5.58
CA SER A 286 -5.71 -24.84 -6.98
C SER A 286 -4.57 -24.76 -8.00
N VAL A 287 -3.40 -24.26 -7.58
CA VAL A 287 -2.18 -24.14 -8.40
C VAL A 287 -1.01 -24.76 -7.64
N ASP A 288 -0.24 -25.63 -8.28
CA ASP A 288 1.07 -26.05 -7.74
C ASP A 288 2.08 -24.93 -8.01
N TRP A 289 2.25 -24.05 -7.03
CA TRP A 289 3.05 -22.84 -7.16
C TRP A 289 4.37 -22.93 -6.39
N GLY A 290 5.34 -22.13 -6.83
CA GLY A 290 6.54 -21.77 -6.10
C GLY A 290 6.69 -20.25 -6.06
N VAL A 291 7.57 -19.76 -5.20
CA VAL A 291 7.87 -18.33 -5.06
C VAL A 291 9.36 -18.10 -5.05
N THR A 292 9.80 -16.99 -5.64
CA THR A 292 11.21 -16.58 -5.68
C THR A 292 11.29 -15.05 -5.62
N PRO A 293 12.39 -14.48 -5.11
CA PRO A 293 12.65 -13.04 -5.23
C PRO A 293 12.61 -12.58 -6.68
N VAL A 294 12.40 -11.29 -6.88
CA VAL A 294 12.45 -10.68 -8.21
C VAL A 294 13.88 -10.73 -8.78
N PRO A 295 14.06 -10.86 -10.12
CA PRO A 295 15.36 -10.91 -10.75
C PRO A 295 16.10 -9.56 -10.68
N THR A 296 17.43 -9.62 -10.74
CA THR A 296 18.32 -8.46 -10.95
C THR A 296 19.21 -8.69 -12.17
N SER A 297 19.85 -7.66 -12.68
CA SER A 297 20.78 -7.79 -13.81
C SER A 297 21.99 -8.66 -13.46
N GLY A 298 22.48 -8.58 -12.22
CA GLY A 298 23.66 -9.27 -11.71
C GLY A 298 23.41 -10.62 -11.04
N GLY A 299 22.16 -10.97 -10.72
CA GLY A 299 21.83 -12.16 -9.94
C GLY A 299 22.22 -12.01 -8.47
N MET A 300 21.37 -11.31 -7.71
CA MET A 300 21.58 -11.11 -6.28
C MET A 300 21.09 -12.32 -5.47
N SER A 301 21.70 -12.60 -4.32
CA SER A 301 21.20 -13.66 -3.45
C SER A 301 19.86 -13.25 -2.82
N PRO A 302 18.97 -14.20 -2.47
CA PRO A 302 17.68 -13.88 -1.82
C PRO A 302 17.84 -13.03 -0.56
N GLU A 303 18.92 -13.25 0.22
CA GLU A 303 19.19 -12.55 1.46
C GLU A 303 19.68 -11.10 1.25
N GLU A 304 20.05 -10.73 0.03
CA GLU A 304 20.51 -9.39 -0.33
C GLU A 304 19.50 -8.64 -1.20
N THR A 305 18.50 -9.35 -1.74
CA THR A 305 17.52 -8.78 -2.65
C THR A 305 16.48 -7.96 -1.90
N TYR A 306 16.33 -6.70 -2.30
CA TYR A 306 15.23 -5.86 -1.87
C TYR A 306 13.98 -6.08 -2.75
N THR A 307 12.81 -5.67 -2.25
CA THR A 307 11.59 -5.66 -3.04
C THR A 307 10.65 -4.55 -2.59
N PHE A 308 9.62 -4.30 -3.36
CA PHE A 308 8.54 -3.38 -3.01
C PHE A 308 7.59 -4.05 -1.99
N SER A 309 7.09 -3.26 -1.05
CA SER A 309 6.03 -3.67 -0.14
C SER A 309 4.68 -3.10 -0.60
N ASP A 310 3.69 -3.97 -0.82
CA ASP A 310 2.29 -3.52 -0.88
C ASP A 310 1.76 -3.33 0.55
N ALA A 311 2.32 -2.34 1.25
CA ALA A 311 1.96 -2.03 2.61
C ALA A 311 0.57 -1.39 2.72
N LYS A 312 -0.04 -1.60 3.88
CA LYS A 312 -1.23 -0.90 4.30
C LYS A 312 -1.05 -0.40 5.74
N ASN A 313 -1.61 0.73 6.01
CA ASN A 313 -1.45 1.47 7.26
C ASN A 313 -2.77 1.73 7.95
N ILE A 314 -2.66 2.19 9.20
CA ILE A 314 -3.79 2.70 9.97
C ILE A 314 -3.52 4.16 10.28
N GLY A 315 -4.42 5.06 9.86
CA GLY A 315 -4.38 6.49 10.18
C GLY A 315 -5.38 6.84 11.29
N LEU A 316 -5.01 7.82 12.14
CA LEU A 316 -5.91 8.48 13.07
C LEU A 316 -6.36 9.81 12.48
N TYR A 317 -7.68 10.03 12.38
CA TYR A 317 -8.25 11.14 11.63
C TYR A 317 -8.69 12.29 12.54
N SER A 318 -8.47 13.51 12.06
CA SER A 318 -8.67 14.76 12.82
C SER A 318 -10.13 15.04 13.22
N ALA A 319 -11.10 14.45 12.51
CA ALA A 319 -12.51 14.53 12.86
C ALA A 319 -12.90 13.69 14.11
N CYS A 320 -11.96 12.90 14.65
CA CYS A 320 -12.16 12.11 15.86
C CYS A 320 -12.25 13.01 17.09
N GLU A 321 -13.34 12.90 17.86
CA GLU A 321 -13.51 13.64 19.12
C GLU A 321 -12.79 12.96 20.29
N ASN A 322 -12.67 11.61 20.27
CA ASN A 322 -12.08 10.80 21.33
C ASN A 322 -10.73 10.20 20.89
N GLN A 323 -9.76 11.09 20.63
CA GLN A 323 -8.48 10.71 20.03
C GLN A 323 -7.62 9.84 20.94
N GLN A 324 -7.72 9.99 22.29
CA GLN A 324 -6.99 9.14 23.22
C GLN A 324 -7.50 7.69 23.12
N THR A 325 -8.82 7.47 23.10
CA THR A 325 -9.37 6.14 22.87
C THR A 325 -8.92 5.56 21.51
N ALA A 326 -8.93 6.38 20.45
CA ALA A 326 -8.47 5.95 19.14
C ALA A 326 -7.00 5.51 19.15
N TRP A 327 -6.14 6.22 19.89
CA TRP A 327 -4.75 5.85 20.07
C TRP A 327 -4.59 4.52 20.85
N GLU A 328 -5.33 4.34 21.94
CA GLU A 328 -5.32 3.08 22.71
C GLU A 328 -5.83 1.89 21.87
N VAL A 329 -6.90 2.09 21.10
CA VAL A 329 -7.43 1.08 20.14
C VAL A 329 -6.39 0.76 19.08
N LEU A 330 -5.67 1.75 18.58
CA LEU A 330 -4.64 1.57 17.57
C LEU A 330 -3.50 0.72 18.11
N LYS A 331 -3.01 0.98 19.35
CA LYS A 331 -2.02 0.12 20.03
C LYS A 331 -2.55 -1.29 20.27
N PHE A 332 -3.80 -1.42 20.71
CA PHE A 332 -4.43 -2.72 20.92
C PHE A 332 -4.51 -3.52 19.62
N ALA A 333 -5.00 -2.91 18.54
CA ALA A 333 -5.16 -3.53 17.22
C ALA A 333 -3.82 -3.95 16.56
N THR A 334 -2.71 -3.30 16.94
CA THR A 334 -1.36 -3.60 16.44
C THR A 334 -0.46 -4.25 17.51
N SER A 335 -1.06 -4.78 18.58
CA SER A 335 -0.36 -5.59 19.60
C SER A 335 0.09 -6.93 19.01
N GLU A 336 1.05 -7.59 19.67
CA GLU A 336 1.49 -8.93 19.24
C GLU A 336 0.34 -9.92 19.15
N GLU A 337 -0.61 -9.88 20.08
CA GLU A 337 -1.77 -10.78 20.08
C GLU A 337 -2.65 -10.54 18.84
N GLN A 338 -2.95 -9.29 18.49
CA GLN A 338 -3.82 -8.97 17.38
C GLN A 338 -3.11 -9.14 16.04
N ASP A 339 -1.81 -8.84 15.96
CA ASP A 339 -0.97 -9.11 14.79
C ASP A 339 -0.88 -10.62 14.51
N GLY A 340 -0.74 -11.48 15.55
CA GLY A 340 -0.77 -12.93 15.40
C GLY A 340 -2.12 -13.43 14.85
N LYS A 341 -3.23 -12.89 15.35
CA LYS A 341 -4.57 -13.22 14.83
C LYS A 341 -4.76 -12.76 13.39
N LEU A 342 -4.22 -11.58 13.01
CA LEU A 342 -4.23 -11.11 11.63
C LEU A 342 -3.49 -12.09 10.73
N LEU A 343 -2.28 -12.49 11.12
CA LEU A 343 -1.45 -13.44 10.40
C LEU A 343 -2.16 -14.78 10.22
N GLU A 344 -2.75 -15.35 11.29
CA GLU A 344 -3.48 -16.62 11.26
C GLU A 344 -4.72 -16.58 10.35
N LEU A 345 -5.47 -15.48 10.36
CA LEU A 345 -6.72 -15.37 9.61
C LEU A 345 -6.54 -14.98 8.15
N THR A 346 -5.50 -14.21 7.83
CA THR A 346 -5.38 -13.58 6.52
C THR A 346 -4.12 -14.00 5.75
N GLY A 347 -3.12 -14.56 6.42
CA GLY A 347 -1.81 -14.82 5.84
C GLY A 347 -1.03 -13.55 5.47
N GLN A 348 -1.54 -12.37 5.81
CA GLN A 348 -0.84 -11.10 5.54
C GLN A 348 0.13 -10.77 6.67
N MET A 349 1.30 -10.25 6.29
CA MET A 349 2.41 -10.03 7.20
C MET A 349 2.23 -8.75 8.01
N PRO A 350 2.00 -8.80 9.35
CA PRO A 350 2.13 -7.61 10.19
C PRO A 350 3.52 -6.99 10.01
N LEU A 351 3.58 -5.67 9.89
CA LEU A 351 4.86 -4.97 9.80
C LEU A 351 5.47 -4.86 11.20
N ARG A 352 6.12 -5.93 11.60
CA ARG A 352 6.74 -6.11 12.92
C ARG A 352 8.19 -6.55 12.76
N GLU A 353 9.08 -5.97 13.56
CA GLU A 353 10.46 -6.45 13.64
C GLU A 353 10.48 -7.91 14.12
N ASP A 354 11.37 -8.72 13.55
CA ASP A 354 11.53 -10.15 13.86
C ASP A 354 10.19 -10.94 13.81
N LEU A 355 9.45 -10.79 12.73
CA LEU A 355 8.13 -11.40 12.55
C LEU A 355 8.17 -12.92 12.74
N ALA A 356 9.14 -13.61 12.13
CA ALA A 356 9.28 -15.07 12.22
C ALA A 356 9.67 -15.51 13.64
N GLY A 357 10.54 -14.75 14.33
CA GLY A 357 10.90 -15.02 15.72
C GLY A 357 9.77 -14.76 16.70
N THR A 358 8.88 -13.80 16.38
CA THR A 358 7.70 -13.49 17.20
C THR A 358 6.62 -14.57 17.08
N TYR A 359 6.43 -15.17 15.88
CA TYR A 359 5.39 -16.18 15.61
C TYR A 359 5.96 -17.51 15.09
N PRO A 360 6.92 -18.15 15.78
CA PRO A 360 7.63 -19.33 15.26
C PRO A 360 6.69 -20.49 14.94
N ASP A 361 5.68 -20.73 15.78
CA ASP A 361 4.70 -21.82 15.58
C ASP A 361 3.88 -21.65 14.29
N TYR A 362 3.57 -20.41 13.92
CA TYR A 362 2.87 -20.13 12.66
C TYR A 362 3.72 -20.47 11.45
N PHE A 363 4.97 -20.03 11.42
CA PHE A 363 5.87 -20.26 10.28
C PHE A 363 6.35 -21.72 10.18
N GLU A 364 6.44 -22.44 11.34
CA GLU A 364 6.67 -23.90 11.31
C GLU A 364 5.50 -24.66 10.65
N GLN A 365 4.26 -24.21 10.90
CA GLN A 365 3.07 -24.82 10.31
C GLN A 365 2.81 -24.35 8.87
N ASN A 366 3.31 -23.19 8.50
CA ASN A 366 3.09 -22.53 7.21
C ASN A 366 4.43 -22.14 6.56
N PRO A 367 5.29 -23.10 6.17
CA PRO A 367 6.66 -22.82 5.69
C PRO A 367 6.68 -21.97 4.41
N ASP A 368 5.63 -22.01 3.61
CA ASP A 368 5.52 -21.21 2.37
C ASP A 368 5.51 -19.70 2.63
N TYR A 369 5.14 -19.28 3.85
CA TYR A 369 5.16 -17.88 4.25
C TYR A 369 6.52 -17.41 4.79
N THR A 370 7.45 -18.32 5.10
CA THR A 370 8.73 -17.97 5.72
C THR A 370 9.55 -17.04 4.83
N LEU A 371 9.56 -17.28 3.52
CA LEU A 371 10.30 -16.43 2.58
C LEU A 371 9.81 -14.97 2.60
N PHE A 372 8.51 -14.75 2.78
CA PHE A 372 7.94 -13.41 2.91
C PHE A 372 8.31 -12.75 4.24
N ALA A 373 8.33 -13.50 5.33
CA ALA A 373 8.78 -12.99 6.62
C ALA A 373 10.26 -12.59 6.59
N ASP A 374 11.11 -13.41 5.98
CA ASP A 374 12.53 -13.12 5.78
C ASP A 374 12.73 -11.89 4.88
N GLN A 375 11.85 -11.68 3.92
CA GLN A 375 11.88 -10.54 3.00
C GLN A 375 11.38 -9.23 3.63
N ALA A 376 10.58 -9.29 4.70
CA ALA A 376 9.91 -8.12 5.28
C ALA A 376 10.88 -7.01 5.75
N SER A 377 12.09 -7.37 6.19
CA SER A 377 13.11 -6.39 6.58
C SER A 377 13.83 -5.72 5.41
N ARG A 378 13.64 -6.21 4.19
CA ARG A 378 14.24 -5.69 2.94
C ARG A 378 13.17 -5.21 1.98
N THR A 379 12.21 -4.46 2.50
CA THR A 379 11.16 -3.84 1.69
C THR A 379 11.42 -2.36 1.48
N VAL A 380 10.96 -1.89 0.33
CA VAL A 380 10.95 -0.48 -0.05
C VAL A 380 9.50 -0.04 -0.17
N GLU A 381 9.18 1.03 0.53
CA GLU A 381 7.83 1.59 0.58
C GLU A 381 7.62 2.65 -0.52
N VAL A 382 6.36 2.97 -0.75
CA VAL A 382 5.98 4.15 -1.53
C VAL A 382 6.57 5.40 -0.89
N PRO A 383 7.23 6.29 -1.66
CA PRO A 383 7.74 7.53 -1.11
C PRO A 383 6.67 8.34 -0.39
N ASN A 384 6.93 8.71 0.87
CA ASN A 384 6.04 9.55 1.67
C ASN A 384 6.35 11.04 1.40
N VAL A 385 6.00 11.49 0.21
CA VAL A 385 6.27 12.85 -0.29
C VAL A 385 4.99 13.51 -0.80
N PRO A 386 4.93 14.85 -0.87
CA PRO A 386 3.80 15.56 -1.45
C PRO A 386 3.46 15.04 -2.85
N ASN A 387 2.17 15.01 -3.16
CA ASN A 387 1.64 14.59 -4.47
C ASN A 387 2.07 13.17 -4.91
N SER A 388 2.24 12.25 -3.96
CA SER A 388 2.68 10.88 -4.19
C SER A 388 1.80 10.14 -5.22
N ILE A 389 0.48 10.33 -5.18
CA ILE A 389 -0.47 9.74 -6.14
C ILE A 389 -0.24 10.30 -7.55
N GLU A 390 -0.06 11.60 -7.69
CA GLU A 390 0.21 12.27 -8.97
C GLU A 390 1.55 11.85 -9.56
N ILE A 391 2.57 11.62 -8.72
CA ILE A 391 3.87 11.07 -9.14
C ILE A 391 3.67 9.70 -9.80
N TRP A 392 2.88 8.83 -9.19
CA TRP A 392 2.60 7.52 -9.73
C TRP A 392 1.78 7.56 -11.03
N GLN A 393 0.83 8.48 -11.13
CA GLN A 393 0.08 8.69 -12.36
C GLN A 393 0.99 9.16 -13.50
N ALA A 394 1.89 10.10 -13.22
CA ALA A 394 2.87 10.58 -14.20
C ALA A 394 3.81 9.45 -14.63
N PHE A 395 4.34 8.66 -13.68
CA PHE A 395 5.16 7.49 -13.99
C PHE A 395 4.42 6.48 -14.86
N ARG A 396 3.18 6.09 -14.48
CA ARG A 396 2.35 5.18 -15.27
C ARG A 396 2.19 5.62 -16.71
N ASP A 397 1.94 6.91 -16.95
CA ASP A 397 1.71 7.44 -18.27
C ASP A 397 2.97 7.33 -19.15
N GLN A 398 4.15 7.61 -18.60
CA GLN A 398 5.42 7.44 -19.30
C GLN A 398 5.76 5.95 -19.49
N TRP A 399 5.57 5.11 -18.45
CA TRP A 399 5.72 3.67 -18.52
C TRP A 399 4.88 3.05 -19.64
N SER A 400 3.61 3.36 -19.67
CA SER A 400 2.69 2.86 -20.70
C SER A 400 3.12 3.30 -22.10
N SER A 401 3.56 4.55 -22.25
CA SER A 401 3.99 5.09 -23.53
C SER A 401 5.24 4.38 -24.08
N ALA A 402 6.25 4.21 -23.26
CA ALA A 402 7.55 3.65 -23.68
C ALA A 402 7.58 2.13 -23.59
N VAL A 403 7.31 1.59 -22.41
CA VAL A 403 7.56 0.18 -22.09
C VAL A 403 6.48 -0.71 -22.71
N ILE A 404 5.20 -0.38 -22.53
CA ILE A 404 4.10 -1.22 -23.03
C ILE A 404 3.88 -1.02 -24.51
N PHE A 405 3.81 0.22 -24.98
CA PHE A 405 3.35 0.55 -26.33
C PHE A 405 4.46 1.03 -27.28
N ALA A 406 5.70 1.17 -26.80
CA ALA A 406 6.87 1.57 -27.61
C ALA A 406 6.64 2.85 -28.45
N LYS A 407 5.93 3.85 -27.90
CA LYS A 407 5.64 5.12 -28.58
C LYS A 407 6.76 6.14 -28.42
N THR A 408 7.57 6.02 -27.36
CA THR A 408 8.74 6.82 -27.05
C THR A 408 9.88 5.91 -26.63
N SER A 409 11.10 6.39 -26.54
CA SER A 409 12.21 5.60 -25.98
C SER A 409 12.08 5.47 -24.45
N VAL A 410 12.67 4.40 -23.91
CA VAL A 410 12.76 4.18 -22.46
C VAL A 410 13.49 5.33 -21.78
N ASP A 411 14.64 5.76 -22.33
CA ASP A 411 15.44 6.86 -21.79
C ASP A 411 14.64 8.16 -21.69
N GLU A 412 13.92 8.54 -22.77
CA GLU A 412 13.10 9.74 -22.78
C GLU A 412 11.95 9.68 -21.78
N ALA A 413 11.32 8.51 -21.65
CA ALA A 413 10.20 8.31 -20.74
C ALA A 413 10.65 8.35 -19.25
N LEU A 414 11.77 7.70 -18.91
CA LEU A 414 12.31 7.73 -17.55
C LEU A 414 12.76 9.14 -17.17
N ALA A 415 13.50 9.83 -18.02
CA ALA A 415 13.93 11.21 -17.79
C ALA A 415 12.74 12.15 -17.55
N LYS A 416 11.69 12.01 -18.40
CA LYS A 416 10.49 12.83 -18.25
C LYS A 416 9.71 12.50 -16.99
N ALA A 417 9.52 11.21 -16.67
CA ALA A 417 8.86 10.78 -15.45
C ALA A 417 9.62 11.26 -14.20
N ALA A 418 10.95 11.19 -14.21
CA ALA A 418 11.80 11.65 -13.11
C ALA A 418 11.71 13.17 -12.92
N GLN A 419 11.73 13.94 -14.02
CA GLN A 419 11.52 15.38 -13.94
C GLN A 419 10.17 15.72 -13.32
N GLU A 420 9.07 15.10 -13.81
CA GLU A 420 7.72 15.32 -13.31
C GLU A 420 7.62 14.91 -11.83
N ALA A 421 8.22 13.79 -11.43
CA ALA A 421 8.22 13.30 -10.05
C ALA A 421 8.94 14.28 -9.11
N THR A 422 10.12 14.77 -9.50
CA THR A 422 10.89 15.76 -8.71
C THR A 422 10.12 17.08 -8.57
N GLU A 423 9.50 17.56 -9.67
CA GLU A 423 8.69 18.78 -9.64
C GLU A 423 7.48 18.63 -8.70
N LEU A 424 6.80 17.47 -8.74
CA LEU A 424 5.63 17.19 -7.89
C LEU A 424 6.02 17.01 -6.42
N ALA A 425 7.12 16.32 -6.13
CA ALA A 425 7.63 16.14 -4.77
C ALA A 425 8.05 17.47 -4.11
N GLY A 426 8.54 18.43 -4.90
CA GLY A 426 8.91 19.77 -4.44
C GLY A 426 7.74 20.74 -4.22
N GLN A 427 6.52 20.38 -4.56
CA GLN A 427 5.32 21.22 -4.40
C GLN A 427 4.69 20.99 -3.02
N SER A 428 4.96 21.86 -2.07
CA SER A 428 4.41 21.87 -0.70
C SER A 428 2.91 22.26 -0.65
#